data_58bd430ab72ef57873d2b57213b6ae24
#
_entry.id   58bd430ab72ef57873d2b57213b6ae24
#
_cell.length_a   1.000
_cell.length_b   1.000
_cell.length_c   1.000
_cell.angle_alpha   90.00
_cell.angle_beta   90.00
_cell.angle_gamma   90.00
#
_symmetry.space_group_name_H-M   'P 1'
#
loop_
_entity.id
_entity.type
_entity.pdbx_description
1 polymer ?
#
loop_
_entity_poly.entity_id
_entity_poly.type
_entity_poly.pdbx_seq_one_letter_code
_entity_poly.pdbx_strand_id
1 'polypeptide(L)'
;MKNIKLITLLLLIWSAGLGESATADESFWVRESAFLLQRGRIEKGIFQPLIYGFSENLEFSTHALAFFVMPNLSIKLSHQNVGNWRFASTHGLIYPTPLLRLISREGTGGIISPEFSIPHLIGISNGVLVSRQFQSELITLKAAIDVGLKMGKLDERTTIDLPLVYPRLNSFYTSCGMKFGLDVRHQFSSKFDILADADWFVFPGSDDGFAWEHKILVAYHSRRNRFSLGYKLVYGEYPFGKAWHLIAPIFDYQRAWGK
;
A
#
# COMPACT_ATOMS: atom_id res chain seq x y z
N MET A 1 -22.54 18.08 -11.55
CA MET A 1 -21.59 18.47 -12.61
C MET A 1 -20.14 18.73 -12.13
N LYS A 2 -19.82 18.82 -10.83
CA LYS A 2 -18.44 18.98 -10.33
C LYS A 2 -17.58 17.71 -10.40
N ASN A 3 -18.17 16.52 -10.34
CA ASN A 3 -17.44 15.25 -10.26
C ASN A 3 -16.91 14.73 -11.61
N ILE A 4 -17.44 15.22 -12.75
CA ILE A 4 -16.99 14.79 -14.07
C ILE A 4 -15.59 15.33 -14.41
N LYS A 5 -15.26 16.55 -13.96
CA LYS A 5 -13.94 17.16 -14.22
C LYS A 5 -12.78 16.45 -13.51
N LEU A 6 -13.02 15.84 -12.36
CA LEU A 6 -12.00 15.08 -11.63
C LEU A 6 -11.70 13.75 -12.31
N ILE A 7 -12.73 13.07 -12.81
CA ILE A 7 -12.60 11.80 -13.55
C ILE A 7 -11.88 12.04 -14.89
N THR A 8 -12.16 13.15 -15.57
CA THR A 8 -11.50 13.52 -16.82
C THR A 8 -10.02 13.87 -16.58
N LEU A 9 -9.67 14.50 -15.46
CA LEU A 9 -8.28 14.78 -15.10
C LEU A 9 -7.49 13.50 -14.79
N LEU A 10 -8.10 12.52 -14.13
CA LEU A 10 -7.50 11.21 -13.87
C LEU A 10 -7.31 10.38 -15.14
N LEU A 11 -8.24 10.48 -16.12
CA LEU A 11 -8.14 9.82 -17.42
C LEU A 11 -7.10 10.48 -18.34
N LEU A 12 -6.89 11.80 -18.23
CA LEU A 12 -5.87 12.54 -19.01
C LEU A 12 -4.45 12.21 -18.53
N ILE A 13 -4.25 11.90 -17.26
CA ILE A 13 -2.95 11.41 -16.74
C ILE A 13 -2.64 10.01 -17.30
N TRP A 14 -3.66 9.24 -17.67
CA TRP A 14 -3.52 7.88 -18.21
C TRP A 14 -3.05 7.84 -19.68
N SER A 15 -3.24 8.93 -20.44
CA SER A 15 -2.87 8.99 -21.87
C SER A 15 -1.49 9.59 -22.15
N ALA A 16 -0.76 10.06 -21.14
CA ALA A 16 0.55 10.67 -21.30
C ALA A 16 1.66 9.59 -21.39
N GLY A 17 1.91 9.16 -22.58
CA GLY A 17 3.20 8.74 -23.13
C GLY A 17 4.02 7.68 -22.38
N LEU A 18 4.18 6.52 -23.02
CA LEU A 18 5.23 5.54 -22.76
C LEU A 18 6.60 6.21 -23.01
N GLY A 19 7.20 6.78 -21.97
CA GLY A 19 8.56 7.32 -22.02
C GLY A 19 9.60 6.27 -21.61
N GLU A 20 10.83 6.45 -22.03
CA GLU A 20 11.95 5.59 -21.63
C GLU A 20 12.04 5.47 -20.12
N SER A 21 11.91 4.24 -19.61
CA SER A 21 12.05 3.90 -18.22
C SER A 21 13.53 3.92 -17.85
N ALA A 22 13.93 4.80 -16.94
CA ALA A 22 15.23 4.66 -16.32
C ALA A 22 15.15 3.54 -15.29
N THR A 23 15.99 2.53 -15.45
CA THR A 23 16.17 1.47 -14.45
C THR A 23 16.68 2.08 -13.15
N ALA A 24 16.12 1.64 -12.02
CA ALA A 24 16.64 1.99 -10.71
C ALA A 24 18.06 1.48 -10.57
N ASP A 25 18.93 2.25 -9.94
CA ASP A 25 20.25 1.76 -9.52
C ASP A 25 20.06 0.50 -8.68
N GLU A 26 20.83 -0.55 -8.95
CA GLU A 26 20.73 -1.84 -8.22
C GLU A 26 20.93 -1.72 -6.70
N SER A 27 21.42 -0.57 -6.24
CA SER A 27 21.66 -0.27 -4.82
C SER A 27 20.39 -0.09 -4.00
N PHE A 28 19.24 0.27 -4.61
CA PHE A 28 18.00 0.55 -3.88
C PHE A 28 16.96 -0.55 -4.03
N TRP A 29 16.33 -0.90 -2.91
CA TRP A 29 15.09 -1.66 -2.88
C TRP A 29 13.94 -0.69 -3.11
N VAL A 30 13.41 -0.66 -4.33
CA VAL A 30 12.55 0.42 -4.86
C VAL A 30 11.06 0.30 -4.55
N ARG A 31 10.68 -0.67 -3.76
CA ARG A 31 9.31 -1.13 -3.52
C ARG A 31 8.27 0.00 -3.34
N GLU A 32 8.54 0.95 -2.47
CA GLU A 32 7.61 2.01 -2.09
C GLU A 32 7.85 3.32 -2.86
N SER A 33 8.46 3.24 -4.05
CA SER A 33 8.80 4.39 -4.89
C SER A 33 8.19 4.31 -6.28
N ALA A 34 8.34 5.38 -7.06
CA ALA A 34 7.96 5.41 -8.46
C ALA A 34 8.90 4.61 -9.39
N PHE A 35 10.02 4.10 -8.86
CA PHE A 35 10.87 3.19 -9.60
C PHE A 35 10.24 1.80 -9.66
N LEU A 36 10.40 1.12 -10.79
CA LEU A 36 9.92 -0.23 -11.00
C LEU A 36 11.04 -1.26 -10.77
N LEU A 37 10.62 -2.46 -10.45
CA LEU A 37 11.51 -3.60 -10.37
C LEU A 37 12.00 -3.98 -11.76
N GLN A 38 13.27 -4.30 -11.91
CA GLN A 38 13.86 -4.71 -13.19
C GLN A 38 13.11 -5.91 -13.79
N ARG A 39 13.01 -5.96 -15.11
CA ARG A 39 12.35 -7.06 -15.84
C ARG A 39 12.93 -8.41 -15.45
N GLY A 40 12.06 -9.35 -15.07
CA GLY A 40 12.40 -10.71 -14.68
C GLY A 40 12.89 -10.84 -13.23
N ARG A 41 13.05 -9.74 -12.49
CA ARG A 41 13.35 -9.76 -11.07
C ARG A 41 12.07 -10.02 -10.27
N ILE A 42 12.22 -10.81 -9.21
CA ILE A 42 11.14 -11.11 -8.23
C ILE A 42 11.66 -10.71 -6.86
N GLU A 43 10.83 -10.03 -6.08
CA GLU A 43 11.09 -9.72 -4.67
C GLU A 43 9.92 -10.22 -3.80
N LYS A 44 10.23 -10.84 -2.66
CA LYS A 44 9.24 -11.29 -1.69
C LYS A 44 9.75 -11.06 -0.28
N GLY A 45 8.92 -10.52 0.59
CA GLY A 45 9.14 -10.50 2.04
C GLY A 45 8.23 -11.48 2.78
N ILE A 46 8.46 -11.65 4.09
CA ILE A 46 7.56 -12.43 4.94
C ILE A 46 6.21 -11.68 5.03
N PHE A 47 6.25 -10.40 5.41
CA PHE A 47 5.06 -9.56 5.54
C PHE A 47 4.85 -8.61 4.36
N GLN A 48 5.80 -8.56 3.44
CA GLN A 48 5.74 -7.72 2.26
C GLN A 48 5.17 -8.50 1.07
N PRO A 49 4.50 -7.83 0.12
CA PRO A 49 3.99 -8.49 -1.07
C PRO A 49 5.12 -9.12 -1.90
N LEU A 50 4.77 -10.16 -2.64
CA LEU A 50 5.57 -10.63 -3.76
C LEU A 50 5.42 -9.62 -4.88
N ILE A 51 6.54 -9.18 -5.46
CA ILE A 51 6.60 -8.24 -6.59
C ILE A 51 7.33 -8.93 -7.74
N TYR A 52 6.83 -8.73 -8.95
CA TYR A 52 7.41 -9.23 -10.20
C TYR A 52 7.55 -8.11 -11.23
N GLY A 53 8.77 -7.82 -11.64
CA GLY A 53 9.07 -6.93 -12.77
C GLY A 53 8.72 -7.60 -14.09
N PHE A 54 7.58 -7.27 -14.67
CA PHE A 54 7.10 -7.89 -15.92
C PHE A 54 7.78 -7.27 -17.14
N SER A 55 7.87 -5.95 -17.16
CA SER A 55 8.55 -5.20 -18.23
C SER A 55 9.23 -3.95 -17.65
N GLU A 56 9.87 -3.17 -18.49
CA GLU A 56 10.49 -1.89 -18.10
C GLU A 56 9.49 -0.89 -17.50
N ASN A 57 8.19 -1.02 -17.90
CA ASN A 57 7.14 -0.06 -17.52
C ASN A 57 6.04 -0.68 -16.66
N LEU A 58 6.12 -1.97 -16.34
CA LEU A 58 5.04 -2.68 -15.64
C LEU A 58 5.59 -3.66 -14.60
N GLU A 59 5.03 -3.57 -13.42
CA GLU A 59 5.29 -4.43 -12.26
C GLU A 59 3.98 -4.96 -11.69
N PHE A 60 3.95 -6.23 -11.30
CA PHE A 60 2.84 -6.86 -10.60
C PHE A 60 3.20 -7.09 -9.14
N SER A 61 2.21 -6.98 -8.25
CA SER A 61 2.41 -7.36 -6.85
C SER A 61 1.18 -8.00 -6.23
N THR A 62 1.40 -8.91 -5.27
CA THR A 62 0.35 -9.56 -4.48
C THR A 62 0.87 -9.94 -3.11
N HIS A 63 0.01 -9.85 -2.09
CA HIS A 63 0.30 -10.36 -0.75
C HIS A 63 0.10 -11.88 -0.72
N ALA A 64 1.16 -12.62 -1.02
CA ALA A 64 1.12 -14.07 -1.20
C ALA A 64 0.60 -14.83 0.03
N LEU A 65 0.93 -14.39 1.27
CA LEU A 65 0.44 -15.01 2.50
C LEU A 65 -1.07 -14.86 2.68
N ALA A 66 -1.61 -13.72 2.29
CA ALA A 66 -3.04 -13.41 2.44
C ALA A 66 -3.86 -13.86 1.23
N PHE A 67 -3.23 -14.17 0.09
CA PHE A 67 -3.90 -14.37 -1.19
C PHE A 67 -5.06 -15.37 -1.16
N PHE A 68 -4.90 -16.48 -0.45
CA PHE A 68 -5.93 -17.55 -0.39
C PHE A 68 -7.17 -17.17 0.43
N VAL A 69 -7.03 -16.24 1.38
CA VAL A 69 -8.13 -15.78 2.23
C VAL A 69 -8.58 -14.37 1.89
N MET A 70 -7.72 -13.60 1.23
CA MET A 70 -7.96 -12.23 0.81
C MET A 70 -7.28 -12.01 -0.55
N PRO A 71 -7.85 -12.54 -1.64
CA PRO A 71 -7.32 -12.35 -2.99
C PRO A 71 -7.04 -10.88 -3.27
N ASN A 72 -5.84 -10.59 -3.73
CA ASN A 72 -5.39 -9.24 -4.01
C ASN A 72 -4.37 -9.24 -5.15
N LEU A 73 -4.42 -8.18 -5.94
CA LEU A 73 -3.48 -7.95 -7.03
C LEU A 73 -3.28 -6.45 -7.18
N SER A 74 -2.05 -6.04 -7.38
CA SER A 74 -1.74 -4.65 -7.74
C SER A 74 -0.79 -4.61 -8.93
N ILE A 75 -0.93 -3.59 -9.72
CA ILE A 75 -0.02 -3.25 -10.80
C ILE A 75 0.57 -1.87 -10.55
N LYS A 76 1.84 -1.68 -10.94
CA LYS A 76 2.48 -0.37 -10.97
C LYS A 76 2.97 -0.11 -12.38
N LEU A 77 2.63 1.06 -12.92
CA LEU A 77 2.96 1.52 -14.26
C LEU A 77 3.87 2.73 -14.16
N SER A 78 5.02 2.69 -14.84
CA SER A 78 5.89 3.84 -14.99
C SER A 78 5.35 4.80 -16.03
N HIS A 79 5.49 6.09 -15.78
CA HIS A 79 5.14 7.16 -16.70
C HIS A 79 6.36 7.96 -17.11
N GLN A 80 6.15 8.91 -18.03
CA GLN A 80 7.21 9.79 -18.51
C GLN A 80 7.80 10.61 -17.35
N ASN A 81 9.12 10.67 -17.30
CA ASN A 81 9.84 11.44 -16.30
C ASN A 81 9.81 12.94 -16.65
N VAL A 82 9.80 13.78 -15.61
CA VAL A 82 9.91 15.22 -15.75
C VAL A 82 11.17 15.67 -15.03
N GLY A 83 12.21 15.96 -15.77
CA GLY A 83 13.54 16.22 -15.20
C GLY A 83 14.03 15.02 -14.38
N ASN A 84 14.39 15.26 -13.12
CA ASN A 84 14.87 14.22 -12.20
C ASN A 84 13.74 13.55 -11.39
N TRP A 85 12.46 13.86 -11.69
CA TRP A 85 11.31 13.26 -11.05
C TRP A 85 10.81 12.06 -11.83
N ARG A 86 10.57 10.97 -11.12
CA ARG A 86 9.96 9.73 -11.63
C ARG A 86 8.49 9.71 -11.23
N PHE A 87 7.64 9.26 -12.16
CA PHE A 87 6.22 9.14 -11.96
C PHE A 87 5.77 7.71 -12.21
N ALA A 88 4.94 7.20 -11.33
CA ALA A 88 4.29 5.90 -11.52
C ALA A 88 2.85 5.97 -11.02
N SER A 89 1.95 5.22 -11.65
CA SER A 89 0.62 4.95 -11.11
C SER A 89 0.55 3.55 -10.53
N THR A 90 -0.29 3.39 -9.50
CA THR A 90 -0.58 2.10 -8.88
C THR A 90 -2.07 1.82 -8.98
N HIS A 91 -2.43 0.58 -9.32
CA HIS A 91 -3.81 0.13 -9.46
C HIS A 91 -3.95 -1.19 -8.72
N GLY A 92 -4.84 -1.24 -7.74
CA GLY A 92 -5.01 -2.39 -6.86
C GLY A 92 -6.44 -2.90 -6.88
N LEU A 93 -6.56 -4.22 -6.72
CA LEU A 93 -7.82 -4.91 -6.50
C LEU A 93 -7.67 -5.81 -5.27
N ILE A 94 -8.66 -5.77 -4.37
CA ILE A 94 -8.71 -6.62 -3.19
C ILE A 94 -10.12 -7.19 -3.00
N TYR A 95 -10.19 -8.45 -2.58
CA TYR A 95 -11.44 -9.14 -2.26
C TYR A 95 -11.37 -9.70 -0.83
N PRO A 96 -11.73 -8.91 0.21
CA PRO A 96 -11.55 -9.29 1.60
C PRO A 96 -12.65 -10.22 2.14
N THR A 97 -13.74 -10.45 1.40
CA THR A 97 -14.90 -11.23 1.85
C THR A 97 -14.57 -12.61 2.43
N PRO A 98 -13.68 -13.44 1.82
CA PRO A 98 -13.39 -14.77 2.38
C PRO A 98 -12.73 -14.67 3.76
N LEU A 99 -11.79 -13.73 3.95
CA LEU A 99 -11.16 -13.48 5.24
C LEU A 99 -12.17 -13.02 6.28
N LEU A 100 -13.00 -12.02 5.96
CA LEU A 100 -13.99 -11.47 6.88
C LEU A 100 -15.03 -12.52 7.27
N ARG A 101 -15.48 -13.35 6.33
CA ARG A 101 -16.37 -14.49 6.61
C ARG A 101 -15.69 -15.57 7.44
N LEU A 102 -14.37 -15.77 7.30
CA LEU A 102 -13.62 -16.72 8.11
C LEU A 102 -13.57 -16.27 9.57
N ILE A 103 -13.23 -15.00 9.83
CA ILE A 103 -13.10 -14.46 11.19
C ILE A 103 -14.43 -14.12 11.86
N SER A 104 -15.56 -14.17 11.12
CA SER A 104 -16.90 -14.05 11.65
C SER A 104 -17.56 -15.39 11.96
N ARG A 105 -16.90 -16.53 11.70
CA ARG A 105 -17.43 -17.86 12.03
C ARG A 105 -17.37 -18.12 13.52
N GLU A 106 -18.36 -18.82 14.01
CA GLU A 106 -18.38 -19.33 15.38
C GLU A 106 -17.11 -20.16 15.67
N GLY A 107 -16.45 -19.91 16.79
CA GLY A 107 -15.23 -20.60 17.19
C GLY A 107 -13.92 -20.09 16.58
N THR A 108 -13.91 -19.12 15.67
CA THR A 108 -12.69 -18.58 15.03
C THR A 108 -12.17 -17.26 15.61
N GLY A 109 -12.49 -16.97 16.86
CA GLY A 109 -11.85 -15.88 17.60
C GLY A 109 -12.67 -14.62 17.85
N GLY A 110 -13.89 -14.51 17.32
CA GLY A 110 -14.86 -13.48 17.73
C GLY A 110 -14.47 -12.03 17.41
N ILE A 111 -13.66 -11.80 16.38
CA ILE A 111 -13.31 -10.44 15.92
C ILE A 111 -14.54 -9.77 15.32
N ILE A 112 -15.36 -10.52 14.59
CA ILE A 112 -16.68 -10.10 14.08
C ILE A 112 -17.70 -11.10 14.64
N SER A 113 -18.83 -10.60 15.18
CA SER A 113 -19.88 -11.48 15.68
C SER A 113 -20.48 -12.34 14.55
N PRO A 114 -20.70 -13.65 14.79
CA PRO A 114 -21.28 -14.56 13.80
C PRO A 114 -22.71 -14.18 13.35
N GLU A 115 -23.41 -13.33 14.10
CA GLU A 115 -24.77 -12.86 13.76
C GLU A 115 -24.77 -11.95 12.53
N PHE A 116 -23.62 -11.35 12.17
CA PHE A 116 -23.53 -10.44 11.04
C PHE A 116 -23.15 -11.17 9.75
N SER A 117 -23.95 -10.95 8.72
CA SER A 117 -23.64 -11.44 7.38
C SER A 117 -22.67 -10.50 6.68
N ILE A 118 -21.59 -11.04 6.13
CA ILE A 118 -20.62 -10.28 5.32
C ILE A 118 -20.98 -10.46 3.83
N PRO A 119 -21.39 -9.36 3.14
CA PRO A 119 -21.65 -9.40 1.70
C PRO A 119 -20.36 -9.56 0.88
N HIS A 120 -20.49 -9.67 -0.43
CA HIS A 120 -19.30 -9.59 -1.30
C HIS A 120 -18.78 -8.16 -1.32
N LEU A 121 -17.48 -8.00 -1.05
CA LEU A 121 -16.77 -6.74 -0.97
C LEU A 121 -15.63 -6.74 -2.00
N ILE A 122 -15.53 -5.70 -2.81
CA ILE A 122 -14.45 -5.49 -3.76
C ILE A 122 -13.85 -4.12 -3.50
N GLY A 123 -12.56 -4.06 -3.19
CA GLY A 123 -11.82 -2.81 -3.04
C GLY A 123 -11.00 -2.52 -4.30
N ILE A 124 -11.07 -1.29 -4.77
CA ILE A 124 -10.30 -0.78 -5.90
C ILE A 124 -9.47 0.39 -5.39
N SER A 125 -8.15 0.29 -5.58
CA SER A 125 -7.20 1.34 -5.21
C SER A 125 -6.55 1.92 -6.45
N ASN A 126 -6.49 3.25 -6.54
CA ASN A 126 -5.77 3.95 -7.61
C ASN A 126 -4.88 5.02 -6.97
N GLY A 127 -3.59 4.98 -7.27
CA GLY A 127 -2.63 5.89 -6.69
C GLY A 127 -1.60 6.41 -7.67
N VAL A 128 -0.89 7.43 -7.23
CA VAL A 128 0.25 8.03 -7.92
C VAL A 128 1.42 8.08 -6.96
N LEU A 129 2.58 7.74 -7.48
CA LEU A 129 3.88 7.85 -6.81
C LEU A 129 4.73 8.85 -7.58
N VAL A 130 5.35 9.77 -6.86
CA VAL A 130 6.30 10.72 -7.41
C VAL A 130 7.59 10.63 -6.63
N SER A 131 8.67 10.21 -7.27
CA SER A 131 9.95 9.97 -6.59
C SER A 131 11.08 10.79 -7.18
N ARG A 132 11.98 11.20 -6.32
CA ARG A 132 13.24 11.82 -6.72
C ARG A 132 14.38 11.21 -5.91
N GLN A 133 15.43 10.84 -6.62
CA GLN A 133 16.66 10.36 -6.02
C GLN A 133 17.68 11.49 -5.98
N PHE A 134 18.30 11.65 -4.81
CA PHE A 134 19.45 12.53 -4.58
C PHE A 134 20.57 11.62 -4.09
N GLN A 135 21.71 11.65 -4.61
CA GLN A 135 22.86 10.82 -4.17
C GLN A 135 22.50 9.59 -3.30
N SER A 136 22.38 9.79 -1.99
CA SER A 136 22.08 8.76 -0.98
C SER A 136 20.61 8.76 -0.50
N GLU A 137 19.80 9.75 -0.89
CA GLU A 137 18.40 9.87 -0.49
C GLU A 137 17.46 9.54 -1.65
N LEU A 138 16.38 8.84 -1.32
CA LEU A 138 15.23 8.63 -2.18
C LEU A 138 13.98 9.18 -1.47
N ILE A 139 13.40 10.21 -2.04
CA ILE A 139 12.15 10.81 -1.53
C ILE A 139 11.01 10.39 -2.43
N THR A 140 9.90 9.95 -1.85
CA THR A 140 8.68 9.57 -2.57
C THR A 140 7.46 10.22 -1.94
N LEU A 141 6.69 10.91 -2.76
CA LEU A 141 5.35 11.38 -2.44
C LEU A 141 4.34 10.38 -2.95
N LYS A 142 3.31 10.12 -2.16
CA LYS A 142 2.25 9.14 -2.45
C LYS A 142 0.89 9.80 -2.34
N ALA A 143 0.00 9.53 -3.29
CA ALA A 143 -1.41 9.85 -3.17
C ALA A 143 -2.24 8.70 -3.75
N ALA A 144 -3.32 8.30 -3.08
CA ALA A 144 -4.20 7.24 -3.55
C ALA A 144 -5.66 7.51 -3.17
N ILE A 145 -6.56 6.93 -3.95
CA ILE A 145 -8.00 6.87 -3.69
C ILE A 145 -8.38 5.39 -3.66
N ASP A 146 -9.05 5.00 -2.57
CA ASP A 146 -9.57 3.66 -2.36
C ASP A 146 -11.10 3.71 -2.44
N VAL A 147 -11.70 2.85 -3.27
CA VAL A 147 -13.14 2.73 -3.44
C VAL A 147 -13.59 1.35 -2.97
N GLY A 148 -14.51 1.31 -2.00
CA GLY A 148 -15.09 0.10 -1.48
C GLY A 148 -16.46 -0.17 -2.12
N LEU A 149 -16.57 -1.25 -2.90
CA LEU A 149 -17.82 -1.73 -3.47
C LEU A 149 -18.38 -2.85 -2.60
N LYS A 150 -19.67 -2.79 -2.27
CA LYS A 150 -20.39 -3.80 -1.48
C LYS A 150 -21.62 -4.28 -2.24
N MET A 151 -21.75 -5.61 -2.38
CA MET A 151 -22.89 -6.26 -3.01
C MET A 151 -23.87 -6.74 -1.93
N GLY A 152 -24.53 -5.78 -1.27
CA GLY A 152 -25.45 -6.01 -0.16
C GLY A 152 -25.20 -5.07 1.01
N LYS A 153 -25.95 -5.26 2.09
CA LYS A 153 -25.82 -4.45 3.31
C LYS A 153 -24.63 -4.96 4.12
N LEU A 154 -23.70 -4.08 4.43
CA LEU A 154 -22.63 -4.29 5.40
C LEU A 154 -23.01 -3.56 6.68
N ASP A 155 -23.10 -4.29 7.79
CA ASP A 155 -23.43 -3.71 9.10
C ASP A 155 -22.19 -2.98 9.67
N GLU A 156 -22.36 -1.75 10.15
CA GLU A 156 -21.27 -0.95 10.70
C GLU A 156 -20.61 -1.61 11.91
N ARG A 157 -21.36 -2.43 12.67
CA ARG A 157 -20.83 -3.20 13.79
C ARG A 157 -19.85 -4.30 13.40
N THR A 158 -19.69 -4.59 12.09
CA THR A 158 -18.67 -5.49 11.58
C THR A 158 -17.30 -4.82 11.40
N THR A 159 -17.19 -3.53 11.73
CA THR A 159 -15.94 -2.78 11.64
C THR A 159 -14.88 -3.39 12.58
N ILE A 160 -13.70 -3.64 12.03
CA ILE A 160 -12.58 -4.22 12.79
C ILE A 160 -11.76 -3.08 13.39
N ASP A 161 -11.78 -2.98 14.71
CA ASP A 161 -11.05 -1.96 15.48
C ASP A 161 -9.60 -2.40 15.75
N LEU A 162 -8.88 -2.71 14.68
CA LEU A 162 -7.45 -2.99 14.74
C LEU A 162 -6.68 -1.87 14.00
N PRO A 163 -5.65 -1.27 14.62
CA PRO A 163 -4.99 -0.08 14.12
C PRO A 163 -4.50 -0.15 12.67
N LEU A 164 -4.00 -1.33 12.25
CA LEU A 164 -3.49 -1.53 10.89
C LEU A 164 -4.58 -1.99 9.91
N VAL A 165 -5.70 -2.48 10.40
CA VAL A 165 -6.78 -3.06 9.57
C VAL A 165 -7.84 -2.01 9.26
N TYR A 166 -8.24 -1.26 10.28
CA TYR A 166 -9.30 -0.26 10.17
C TYR A 166 -9.11 0.72 9.01
N PRO A 167 -7.96 1.41 8.86
CA PRO A 167 -7.79 2.37 7.77
C PRO A 167 -7.88 1.73 6.37
N ARG A 168 -7.58 0.44 6.25
CA ARG A 168 -7.58 -0.29 4.98
C ARG A 168 -8.94 -0.85 4.59
N LEU A 169 -9.82 -1.04 5.55
CA LEU A 169 -11.18 -1.55 5.32
C LEU A 169 -12.25 -0.47 5.39
N ASN A 170 -11.91 0.72 5.90
CA ASN A 170 -12.91 1.77 6.15
C ASN A 170 -13.60 2.26 4.87
N SER A 171 -12.92 2.20 3.71
CA SER A 171 -13.54 2.51 2.41
C SER A 171 -14.77 1.63 2.09
N PHE A 172 -14.92 0.44 2.68
CA PHE A 172 -16.12 -0.38 2.52
C PHE A 172 -17.33 0.17 3.32
N TYR A 173 -17.08 0.95 4.37
CA TYR A 173 -18.13 1.58 5.18
C TYR A 173 -18.46 2.97 4.64
N THR A 174 -17.45 3.77 4.29
CA THR A 174 -17.59 5.14 3.77
C THR A 174 -17.72 5.23 2.24
N SER A 175 -17.56 4.10 1.52
CA SER A 175 -17.50 3.97 0.05
C SER A 175 -16.26 4.55 -0.60
N CYS A 176 -15.53 5.44 0.05
CA CYS A 176 -14.30 6.06 -0.46
C CYS A 176 -13.33 6.36 0.67
N GLY A 177 -12.05 6.17 0.42
CA GLY A 177 -10.94 6.60 1.27
C GLY A 177 -9.88 7.31 0.43
N MET A 178 -9.10 8.17 1.04
CA MET A 178 -7.95 8.81 0.42
C MET A 178 -6.72 8.55 1.28
N LYS A 179 -5.57 8.38 0.64
CA LYS A 179 -4.28 8.25 1.31
C LYS A 179 -3.28 9.22 0.71
N PHE A 180 -2.55 9.90 1.58
CA PHE A 180 -1.40 10.73 1.23
C PHE A 180 -0.21 10.25 2.02
N GLY A 181 0.98 10.27 1.44
CA GLY A 181 2.15 9.79 2.14
C GLY A 181 3.46 10.40 1.64
N LEU A 182 4.46 10.29 2.51
CA LEU A 182 5.83 10.69 2.27
C LEU A 182 6.76 9.58 2.76
N ASP A 183 7.63 9.10 1.87
CA ASP A 183 8.74 8.21 2.21
C ASP A 183 10.05 8.93 2.00
N VAL A 184 10.93 8.81 2.96
CA VAL A 184 12.33 9.24 2.86
C VAL A 184 13.21 8.05 3.19
N ARG A 185 14.03 7.63 2.22
CA ARG A 185 15.02 6.59 2.41
C ARG A 185 16.40 7.22 2.30
N HIS A 186 17.26 6.96 3.27
CA HIS A 186 18.66 7.36 3.27
C HIS A 186 19.55 6.13 3.34
N GLN A 187 20.49 6.03 2.39
CA GLN A 187 21.48 4.96 2.33
C GLN A 187 22.82 5.45 2.91
N PHE A 188 23.19 4.97 4.10
CA PHE A 188 24.48 5.38 4.72
C PHE A 188 25.63 4.52 4.24
N SER A 189 25.39 3.36 3.68
CA SER A 189 26.41 2.52 3.08
C SER A 189 25.80 1.55 2.06
N SER A 190 26.60 0.84 1.30
CA SER A 190 26.13 -0.21 0.38
C SER A 190 25.35 -1.33 1.08
N LYS A 191 25.44 -1.45 2.41
CA LYS A 191 24.80 -2.51 3.20
C LYS A 191 23.67 -2.02 4.09
N PHE A 192 23.55 -0.73 4.35
CA PHE A 192 22.58 -0.21 5.30
C PHE A 192 21.79 0.97 4.75
N ASP A 193 20.49 0.93 4.92
CA ASP A 193 19.59 2.07 4.73
C ASP A 193 18.66 2.27 5.94
N ILE A 194 18.09 3.47 6.03
CA ILE A 194 16.96 3.79 6.88
C ILE A 194 15.80 4.27 6.01
N LEU A 195 14.60 3.84 6.32
CA LEU A 195 13.35 4.31 5.75
C LEU A 195 12.54 5.00 6.84
N ALA A 196 12.17 6.24 6.62
CA ALA A 196 11.12 6.94 7.35
C ALA A 196 9.91 7.08 6.42
N ASP A 197 8.74 6.65 6.90
CA ASP A 197 7.48 6.64 6.16
C ASP A 197 6.40 7.32 7.02
N ALA A 198 5.58 8.14 6.38
CA ALA A 198 4.40 8.74 7.01
C ALA A 198 3.24 8.68 6.02
N ASP A 199 2.15 8.02 6.40
CA ASP A 199 0.92 7.89 5.63
C ASP A 199 -0.25 8.52 6.38
N TRP A 200 -1.07 9.28 5.68
CA TRP A 200 -2.29 9.92 6.18
C TRP A 200 -3.49 9.38 5.42
N PHE A 201 -4.44 8.80 6.14
CA PHE A 201 -5.71 8.31 5.62
C PHE A 201 -6.83 9.26 6.00
N VAL A 202 -7.70 9.56 5.03
CA VAL A 202 -8.89 10.41 5.20
C VAL A 202 -10.08 9.67 4.62
N PHE A 203 -11.19 9.68 5.33
CA PHE A 203 -12.41 8.98 4.93
C PHE A 203 -13.55 10.00 4.76
N PRO A 204 -13.77 10.51 3.53
CA PRO A 204 -14.89 11.40 3.25
C PRO A 204 -16.23 10.72 3.56
N GLY A 205 -17.09 11.40 4.31
CA GLY A 205 -18.39 10.86 4.71
C GLY A 205 -18.42 10.17 6.09
N SER A 206 -17.29 10.13 6.78
CA SER A 206 -17.20 9.82 8.21
C SER A 206 -16.95 11.10 8.98
N ASP A 207 -17.69 11.32 10.06
CA ASP A 207 -17.40 12.42 10.97
C ASP A 207 -16.04 12.17 11.61
N ASP A 208 -15.08 13.09 11.40
CA ASP A 208 -13.69 13.02 11.89
C ASP A 208 -12.87 11.79 11.47
N GLY A 209 -13.29 11.01 10.47
CA GLY A 209 -12.64 9.78 10.03
C GLY A 209 -11.24 10.03 9.44
N PHE A 210 -10.19 9.79 10.23
CA PHE A 210 -8.80 9.82 9.77
C PHE A 210 -7.95 8.76 10.47
N ALA A 211 -6.82 8.42 9.85
CA ALA A 211 -5.74 7.70 10.51
C ALA A 211 -4.40 8.23 10.01
N TRP A 212 -3.41 8.26 10.89
CA TRP A 212 -2.04 8.59 10.57
C TRP A 212 -1.13 7.43 10.97
N GLU A 213 -0.25 7.03 10.08
CA GLU A 213 0.73 5.98 10.31
C GLU A 213 2.12 6.56 10.09
N HIS A 214 3.03 6.24 10.98
CA HIS A 214 4.45 6.57 10.85
C HIS A 214 5.29 5.32 11.12
N LYS A 215 6.31 5.10 10.30
CA LYS A 215 7.19 3.94 10.41
C LYS A 215 8.64 4.37 10.24
N ILE A 216 9.52 3.81 11.08
CA ILE A 216 10.97 3.86 10.85
C ILE A 216 11.48 2.43 10.78
N LEU A 217 12.23 2.13 9.72
CA LEU A 217 12.91 0.86 9.52
C LEU A 217 14.38 1.10 9.21
N VAL A 218 15.25 0.38 9.91
CA VAL A 218 16.66 0.20 9.53
C VAL A 218 16.76 -1.12 8.77
N ALA A 219 17.42 -1.11 7.62
CA ALA A 219 17.59 -2.31 6.82
C ALA A 219 19.06 -2.63 6.56
N TYR A 220 19.38 -3.91 6.63
CA TYR A 220 20.66 -4.50 6.24
C TYR A 220 20.50 -5.26 4.93
N HIS A 221 21.37 -4.99 3.97
CA HIS A 221 21.40 -5.62 2.66
C HIS A 221 22.57 -6.60 2.55
N SER A 222 22.29 -7.82 2.12
CA SER A 222 23.29 -8.82 1.81
C SER A 222 22.98 -9.48 0.48
N ARG A 223 23.64 -9.07 -0.59
CA ARG A 223 23.41 -9.54 -1.96
C ARG A 223 21.93 -9.45 -2.35
N ARG A 224 21.22 -10.59 -2.29
CA ARG A 224 19.81 -10.74 -2.65
C ARG A 224 18.87 -10.76 -1.45
N ASN A 225 19.38 -10.51 -0.25
CA ASN A 225 18.60 -10.55 0.98
C ASN A 225 18.57 -9.16 1.62
N ARG A 226 17.43 -8.81 2.19
CA ARG A 226 17.24 -7.60 2.98
C ARG A 226 16.57 -7.97 4.31
N PHE A 227 17.17 -7.55 5.40
CA PHE A 227 16.62 -7.65 6.75
C PHE A 227 16.26 -6.26 7.23
N SER A 228 15.06 -6.07 7.71
CA SER A 228 14.63 -4.79 8.25
C SER A 228 14.05 -4.95 9.65
N LEU A 229 14.34 -3.97 10.50
CA LEU A 229 13.86 -3.88 11.87
C LEU A 229 13.48 -2.43 12.17
N GLY A 230 12.41 -2.25 12.94
CA GLY A 230 11.99 -0.93 13.36
C GLY A 230 10.69 -0.93 14.14
N TYR A 231 9.93 0.14 13.99
CA TYR A 231 8.64 0.32 14.63
C TYR A 231 7.63 0.97 13.69
N LYS A 232 6.37 0.86 14.05
CA LYS A 232 5.26 1.60 13.47
C LYS A 232 4.41 2.22 14.56
N LEU A 233 4.15 3.51 14.43
CA LEU A 233 3.26 4.28 15.28
C LEU A 233 2.00 4.60 14.46
N VAL A 234 0.84 4.38 15.04
CA VAL A 234 -0.45 4.64 14.41
C VAL A 234 -1.27 5.51 15.34
N TYR A 235 -1.90 6.53 14.78
CA TYR A 235 -2.85 7.38 15.47
C TYR A 235 -4.07 7.61 14.58
N GLY A 236 -5.26 7.58 15.14
CA GLY A 236 -6.45 7.82 14.33
C GLY A 236 -7.73 7.82 15.13
N GLU A 237 -8.81 8.14 14.44
CA GLU A 237 -10.18 7.97 14.89
C GLU A 237 -10.60 6.53 14.55
N TYR A 238 -10.76 5.72 15.58
CA TYR A 238 -11.22 4.34 15.50
C TYR A 238 -12.67 4.25 15.98
N PRO A 239 -13.39 3.12 15.77
CA PRO A 239 -14.77 2.97 16.23
C PRO A 239 -14.99 3.26 17.71
N PHE A 240 -13.98 3.10 18.56
CA PHE A 240 -14.04 3.35 20.01
C PHE A 240 -13.33 4.64 20.44
N GLY A 241 -13.03 5.54 19.50
CA GLY A 241 -12.43 6.85 19.75
C GLY A 241 -10.99 6.99 19.28
N LYS A 242 -10.39 8.15 19.61
CA LYS A 242 -9.01 8.49 19.21
C LYS A 242 -8.00 7.74 20.07
N ALA A 243 -7.08 7.04 19.42
CA ALA A 243 -6.06 6.26 20.12
C ALA A 243 -4.69 6.26 19.41
N TRP A 244 -3.63 6.10 20.20
CA TRP A 244 -2.27 5.87 19.77
C TRP A 244 -1.92 4.40 19.95
N HIS A 245 -1.30 3.80 18.94
CA HIS A 245 -0.82 2.42 19.01
C HIS A 245 0.63 2.36 18.52
N LEU A 246 1.51 1.86 19.38
CA LEU A 246 2.90 1.57 19.02
C LEU A 246 3.05 0.08 18.74
N ILE A 247 3.49 -0.26 17.55
CA ILE A 247 3.79 -1.63 17.13
C ILE A 247 5.30 -1.74 16.99
N ALA A 248 5.93 -2.38 17.98
CA ALA A 248 7.38 -2.57 18.03
C ALA A 248 7.72 -3.85 18.81
N PRO A 249 8.77 -4.59 18.41
CA PRO A 249 9.50 -4.41 17.16
C PRO A 249 8.70 -4.91 15.96
N ILE A 250 8.84 -4.26 14.81
CA ILE A 250 8.45 -4.85 13.53
C ILE A 250 9.72 -5.29 12.80
N PHE A 251 9.67 -6.47 12.20
CA PHE A 251 10.78 -7.00 11.41
C PHE A 251 10.26 -7.57 10.10
N ASP A 252 11.12 -7.59 9.10
CA ASP A 252 10.83 -8.29 7.85
C ASP A 252 12.12 -8.83 7.25
N TYR A 253 12.01 -9.98 6.60
CA TYR A 253 13.04 -10.56 5.77
C TYR A 253 12.54 -10.61 4.34
N GLN A 254 13.32 -10.08 3.43
CA GLN A 254 13.00 -10.02 2.00
C GLN A 254 14.12 -10.70 1.21
N ARG A 255 13.72 -11.35 0.12
CA ARG A 255 14.64 -11.99 -0.81
C ARG A 255 14.29 -11.62 -2.25
N ALA A 256 15.33 -11.42 -3.06
CA ALA A 256 15.23 -11.16 -4.48
C ALA A 256 15.75 -12.34 -5.29
N TRP A 257 15.11 -12.62 -6.44
CA TRP A 257 15.50 -13.59 -7.45
C TRP A 257 15.45 -12.95 -8.84
N GLY A 258 16.07 -13.62 -9.80
CA GLY A 258 16.19 -13.13 -11.18
C GLY A 258 17.45 -12.31 -11.40
N LYS A 259 17.51 -11.64 -12.55
CA LYS A 259 18.64 -10.77 -12.94
C LYS A 259 18.60 -9.48 -12.16
#